data_ffb1462609264352489ce62b1966ae44
#
_entry.id   ffb1462609264352489ce62b1966ae44
#
_cell.length_a   1.000
_cell.length_b   1.000
_cell.length_c   1.000
_cell.angle_alpha   90.00
_cell.angle_beta   90.00
_cell.angle_gamma   90.00
#
_symmetry.space_group_name_H-M   'P 1'
#
loop_
_entity.id
_entity.type
_entity.pdbx_description
1 polymer ?
#
loop_
_entity_poly.entity_id
_entity_poly.type
_entity_poly.pdbx_seq_one_letter_code
_entity_poly.pdbx_strand_id
1 'polypeptide(L)'
;TKPSSDLNQAIWFGHSSVLIDLDGRRLLFDPMFGRSPFPFPKLGSKRFNDNLPIDVKNMPAIDAVFLSHDHYDHLDYYSIKHLKDKVGHFFVPLGVAGHLERWGVPRSNITQMDWWEELEWEGLKIVCTPARHVSGRSFLHRNQTLWCSWSIIGLSGRVFFSGDSGYGPHFRQIGEKYGPFQLTLVECGQYDERWPDLHMYPEESVQA
;
A
#
# COMPACT_ATOMS: atom_id res chain seq x y z
N THR A 1 10.19 2.75 20.02
CA THR A 1 11.57 3.11 19.64
C THR A 1 11.61 3.39 18.15
N LYS A 2 12.29 4.45 17.72
CA LYS A 2 12.57 4.67 16.29
C LYS A 2 13.43 3.52 15.76
N PRO A 3 13.28 3.14 14.47
CA PRO A 3 14.17 2.18 13.84
C PRO A 3 15.62 2.68 13.93
N SER A 4 16.57 1.75 14.04
CA SER A 4 17.97 2.09 13.86
C SER A 4 18.22 2.45 12.41
N SER A 5 19.00 3.50 12.14
CA SER A 5 19.40 3.88 10.78
C SER A 5 20.17 2.77 10.05
N ASP A 6 20.70 1.82 10.81
CA ASP A 6 21.56 0.75 10.28
C ASP A 6 20.81 -0.58 10.05
N LEU A 7 19.50 -0.63 10.36
CA LEU A 7 18.69 -1.84 10.23
C LEU A 7 17.53 -1.60 9.27
N ASN A 8 17.69 -2.05 8.04
CA ASN A 8 16.60 -2.15 7.10
C ASN A 8 15.90 -3.50 7.29
N GLN A 9 14.60 -3.50 7.51
CA GLN A 9 13.81 -4.70 7.71
C GLN A 9 12.44 -4.59 7.05
N ALA A 10 11.86 -5.73 6.70
CA ALA A 10 10.49 -5.85 6.23
C ALA A 10 9.74 -6.86 7.09
N ILE A 11 8.52 -6.53 7.50
CA ILE A 11 7.62 -7.39 8.27
C ILE A 11 6.31 -7.49 7.51
N TRP A 12 5.99 -8.70 7.06
CA TRP A 12 4.71 -8.97 6.42
C TRP A 12 3.68 -9.45 7.44
N PHE A 13 2.54 -8.77 7.51
CA PHE A 13 1.44 -9.09 8.42
C PHE A 13 0.35 -9.96 7.80
N GLY A 14 0.54 -10.35 6.57
CA GLY A 14 -0.45 -11.07 5.77
C GLY A 14 -1.20 -10.16 4.81
N HIS A 15 -1.80 -10.75 3.78
CA HIS A 15 -2.40 -10.04 2.66
C HIS A 15 -1.41 -9.01 2.07
N SER A 16 -1.83 -7.78 1.85
CA SER A 16 -1.01 -6.68 1.32
C SER A 16 -0.28 -5.86 2.40
N SER A 17 -0.48 -6.18 3.69
CA SER A 17 0.04 -5.33 4.78
C SER A 17 1.51 -5.61 5.08
N VAL A 18 2.38 -4.65 4.79
CA VAL A 18 3.83 -4.76 5.01
C VAL A 18 4.36 -3.51 5.73
N LEU A 19 5.16 -3.73 6.76
CA LEU A 19 5.93 -2.69 7.44
C LEU A 19 7.38 -2.78 6.98
N ILE A 20 7.96 -1.64 6.59
CA ILE A 20 9.35 -1.54 6.16
C ILE A 20 10.02 -0.45 6.99
N ASP A 21 11.14 -0.78 7.62
CA ASP A 21 12.07 0.19 8.17
C ASP A 21 13.17 0.44 7.11
N LEU A 22 13.25 1.66 6.59
CA LEU A 22 14.22 2.10 5.56
C LEU A 22 14.81 3.45 5.97
N ASP A 23 16.12 3.55 6.06
CA ASP A 23 16.85 4.80 6.40
C ASP A 23 16.31 5.49 7.67
N GLY A 24 15.95 4.69 8.68
CA GLY A 24 15.40 5.17 9.94
C GLY A 24 13.94 5.64 9.88
N ARG A 25 13.26 5.39 8.77
CA ARG A 25 11.82 5.67 8.59
C ARG A 25 11.02 4.37 8.61
N ARG A 26 9.91 4.41 9.30
CA ARG A 26 8.95 3.30 9.39
C ARG A 26 7.78 3.52 8.45
N LEU A 27 7.70 2.70 7.41
CA LEU A 27 6.76 2.81 6.31
C LEU A 27 5.79 1.64 6.34
N LEU A 28 4.50 1.89 6.35
CA LEU A 28 3.47 0.86 6.37
C LEU A 28 2.65 0.91 5.08
N PHE A 29 2.58 -0.21 4.39
CA PHE A 29 1.85 -0.36 3.12
C PHE A 29 0.53 -1.09 3.35
N ASP A 30 -0.54 -0.59 2.75
CA ASP A 30 -1.89 -1.15 2.67
C ASP A 30 -2.35 -1.86 3.96
N PRO A 31 -2.44 -1.13 5.10
CA PRO A 31 -2.74 -1.73 6.38
C PRO A 31 -4.17 -2.27 6.44
N MET A 32 -4.31 -3.60 6.37
CA MET A 32 -5.55 -4.32 6.52
C MET A 32 -5.48 -5.21 7.77
N PHE A 33 -5.80 -4.66 8.94
CA PHE A 33 -5.85 -5.36 10.23
C PHE A 33 -7.28 -5.70 10.66
N GLY A 34 -8.27 -5.23 9.91
CA GLY A 34 -9.67 -5.56 10.12
C GLY A 34 -9.96 -7.04 9.91
N ARG A 35 -11.05 -7.51 10.49
CA ARG A 35 -11.45 -8.92 10.43
C ARG A 35 -11.96 -9.34 9.05
N SER A 36 -12.51 -8.40 8.28
CA SER A 36 -13.14 -8.66 6.99
C SER A 36 -12.97 -7.47 6.06
N PRO A 37 -12.56 -7.69 4.80
CA PRO A 37 -12.48 -6.66 3.76
C PRO A 37 -13.86 -6.36 3.17
N PHE A 38 -14.80 -5.97 4.00
CA PHE A 38 -16.18 -5.73 3.58
C PHE A 38 -16.81 -4.57 4.37
N PRO A 39 -17.70 -3.75 3.76
CA PRO A 39 -18.34 -2.62 4.43
C PRO A 39 -19.12 -3.03 5.67
N PHE A 40 -19.63 -4.26 5.68
CA PHE A 40 -20.34 -4.87 6.82
C PHE A 40 -19.54 -6.09 7.31
N PRO A 41 -18.57 -5.94 8.22
CA PRO A 41 -17.63 -7.01 8.60
C PRO A 41 -18.28 -8.31 9.10
N LYS A 42 -19.52 -8.24 9.58
CA LYS A 42 -20.27 -9.42 10.02
C LYS A 42 -20.83 -10.27 8.87
N LEU A 43 -20.95 -9.70 7.67
CA LEU A 43 -21.51 -10.34 6.48
C LEU A 43 -20.43 -10.73 5.45
N GLY A 44 -19.21 -10.23 5.61
CA GLY A 44 -18.12 -10.52 4.69
C GLY A 44 -17.31 -11.77 5.07
N SER A 45 -16.50 -12.23 4.11
CA SER A 45 -15.51 -13.27 4.37
C SER A 45 -14.50 -12.79 5.41
N LYS A 46 -14.07 -13.71 6.26
CA LYS A 46 -13.03 -13.42 7.24
C LYS A 46 -11.65 -13.58 6.60
N ARG A 47 -10.66 -12.89 7.13
CA ARG A 47 -9.27 -13.16 6.77
C ARG A 47 -8.88 -14.59 7.18
N PHE A 48 -7.92 -15.17 6.47
CA PHE A 48 -7.46 -16.54 6.72
C PHE A 48 -6.81 -16.71 8.11
N ASN A 49 -6.07 -15.71 8.56
CA ASN A 49 -5.40 -15.73 9.85
C ASN A 49 -6.19 -14.91 10.87
N ASP A 50 -6.81 -15.57 11.83
CA ASP A 50 -7.51 -14.91 12.94
C ASP A 50 -6.52 -14.26 13.93
N ASN A 51 -5.29 -14.77 14.03
CA ASN A 51 -4.24 -14.28 14.92
C ASN A 51 -3.20 -13.48 14.14
N LEU A 52 -3.30 -12.16 14.22
CA LEU A 52 -2.23 -11.28 13.76
C LEU A 52 -1.06 -11.32 14.75
N PRO A 53 0.19 -11.16 14.26
CA PRO A 53 1.37 -11.14 15.13
C PRO A 53 1.37 -9.93 16.08
N ILE A 54 0.57 -8.91 15.77
CA ILE A 54 0.41 -7.72 16.61
C ILE A 54 -1.03 -7.19 16.50
N ASP A 55 -1.59 -6.72 17.61
CA ASP A 55 -2.81 -5.92 17.57
C ASP A 55 -2.46 -4.53 17.00
N VAL A 56 -3.26 -4.06 16.06
CA VAL A 56 -3.10 -2.72 15.44
C VAL A 56 -3.03 -1.59 16.49
N LYS A 57 -3.70 -1.76 17.63
CA LYS A 57 -3.65 -0.81 18.74
C LYS A 57 -2.28 -0.73 19.41
N ASN A 58 -1.48 -1.78 19.28
CA ASN A 58 -0.13 -1.88 19.85
C ASN A 58 0.96 -1.53 18.82
N MET A 59 0.58 -1.18 17.59
CA MET A 59 1.54 -0.72 16.59
C MET A 59 2.33 0.49 17.11
N PRO A 60 3.64 0.51 16.90
CA PRO A 60 4.47 1.67 17.21
C PRO A 60 4.09 2.87 16.34
N ALA A 61 4.70 4.02 16.59
CA ALA A 61 4.60 5.17 15.69
C ALA A 61 5.10 4.79 14.28
N ILE A 62 4.36 5.23 13.27
CA ILE A 62 4.59 5.02 11.85
C ILE A 62 4.92 6.38 11.23
N ASP A 63 6.04 6.49 10.53
CA ASP A 63 6.41 7.75 9.88
C ASP A 63 5.48 8.02 8.68
N ALA A 64 5.23 7.02 7.84
CA ALA A 64 4.28 7.15 6.74
C ALA A 64 3.47 5.87 6.47
N VAL A 65 2.22 6.05 6.02
CA VAL A 65 1.37 5.01 5.43
C VAL A 65 1.24 5.27 3.94
N PHE A 66 1.41 4.21 3.16
CA PHE A 66 1.22 4.19 1.70
C PHE A 66 0.00 3.35 1.37
N LEU A 67 -0.95 3.91 0.62
CA LEU A 67 -2.13 3.21 0.14
C LEU A 67 -2.06 3.06 -1.37
N SER A 68 -2.25 1.86 -1.87
CA SER A 68 -2.22 1.59 -3.32
C SER A 68 -3.52 1.97 -4.00
N HIS A 69 -4.66 1.68 -3.39
CA HIS A 69 -5.99 1.97 -3.92
C HIS A 69 -7.06 1.89 -2.82
N ASP A 70 -8.34 2.08 -3.17
CA ASP A 70 -9.42 2.21 -2.20
C ASP A 70 -10.24 0.94 -1.94
N HIS A 71 -9.84 -0.24 -2.44
CA HIS A 71 -10.53 -1.49 -2.10
C HIS A 71 -10.49 -1.75 -0.59
N TYR A 72 -11.48 -2.50 -0.09
CA TYR A 72 -11.68 -2.73 1.35
C TYR A 72 -10.55 -3.50 2.02
N ASP A 73 -9.81 -4.31 1.27
CA ASP A 73 -8.69 -5.13 1.71
C ASP A 73 -7.32 -4.41 1.64
N HIS A 74 -7.30 -3.17 1.14
CA HIS A 74 -6.13 -2.29 1.10
C HIS A 74 -6.35 -1.02 1.92
N LEU A 75 -7.49 -0.37 1.76
CA LEU A 75 -7.92 0.78 2.55
C LEU A 75 -8.98 0.34 3.58
N ASP A 76 -8.52 -0.19 4.71
CA ASP A 76 -9.36 -0.69 5.77
C ASP A 76 -9.69 0.40 6.81
N TYR A 77 -10.98 0.69 6.98
CA TYR A 77 -11.47 1.67 7.94
C TYR A 77 -11.04 1.36 9.38
N TYR A 78 -11.10 0.08 9.79
CA TYR A 78 -10.70 -0.32 11.14
C TYR A 78 -9.23 0.00 11.39
N SER A 79 -8.35 -0.32 10.46
CA SER A 79 -6.93 -0.05 10.55
C SER A 79 -6.64 1.45 10.63
N ILE A 80 -7.19 2.24 9.70
CA ILE A 80 -6.98 3.69 9.69
C ILE A 80 -7.47 4.34 10.98
N LYS A 81 -8.65 3.94 11.46
CA LYS A 81 -9.21 4.48 12.71
C LYS A 81 -8.29 4.28 13.92
N HIS A 82 -7.56 3.17 13.99
CA HIS A 82 -6.67 2.86 15.12
C HIS A 82 -5.24 3.36 14.91
N LEU A 83 -4.85 3.63 13.67
CA LEU A 83 -3.51 4.06 13.31
C LEU A 83 -3.37 5.57 13.17
N LYS A 84 -4.42 6.29 12.77
CA LYS A 84 -4.34 7.69 12.34
C LYS A 84 -3.62 8.63 13.33
N ASP A 85 -3.77 8.39 14.62
CA ASP A 85 -3.12 9.22 15.66
C ASP A 85 -1.66 8.81 15.94
N LYS A 86 -1.17 7.76 15.26
CA LYS A 86 0.19 7.22 15.36
C LYS A 86 0.98 7.36 14.06
N VAL A 87 0.30 7.81 12.98
CA VAL A 87 0.87 7.98 11.64
C VAL A 87 1.21 9.43 11.41
N GLY A 88 2.46 9.69 11.04
CA GLY A 88 2.93 11.05 10.72
C GLY A 88 2.36 11.56 9.41
N HIS A 89 2.35 10.72 8.36
CA HIS A 89 1.91 11.12 7.02
C HIS A 89 1.24 9.97 6.24
N PHE A 90 0.36 10.32 5.29
CA PHE A 90 -0.29 9.38 4.37
C PHE A 90 0.03 9.76 2.93
N PHE A 91 0.56 8.82 2.15
CA PHE A 91 0.73 8.93 0.70
C PHE A 91 -0.33 8.08 0.02
N VAL A 92 -1.10 8.68 -0.86
CA VAL A 92 -2.25 8.03 -1.49
C VAL A 92 -2.38 8.45 -2.95
N PRO A 93 -2.95 7.62 -3.83
CA PRO A 93 -3.27 8.06 -5.18
C PRO A 93 -4.45 9.05 -5.19
N LEU A 94 -4.61 9.77 -6.30
CA LEU A 94 -5.64 10.78 -6.48
C LEU A 94 -7.04 10.28 -6.11
N GLY A 95 -7.78 11.09 -5.36
CA GLY A 95 -9.15 10.82 -4.92
C GLY A 95 -9.28 10.05 -3.62
N VAL A 96 -8.25 9.29 -3.21
CA VAL A 96 -8.30 8.44 -1.99
C VAL A 96 -8.31 9.28 -0.70
N ALA A 97 -7.73 10.48 -0.71
CA ALA A 97 -7.71 11.38 0.46
C ALA A 97 -9.11 11.64 1.03
N GLY A 98 -10.14 11.72 0.19
CA GLY A 98 -11.51 11.96 0.64
C GLY A 98 -12.06 10.89 1.60
N HIS A 99 -11.57 9.65 1.52
CA HIS A 99 -11.89 8.60 2.49
C HIS A 99 -11.21 8.88 3.83
N LEU A 100 -9.93 9.18 3.81
CA LEU A 100 -9.13 9.45 5.02
C LEU A 100 -9.64 10.68 5.78
N GLU A 101 -9.92 11.77 5.07
CA GLU A 101 -10.47 13.01 5.64
C GLU A 101 -11.81 12.72 6.34
N ARG A 102 -12.70 11.97 5.68
CA ARG A 102 -13.99 11.56 6.25
C ARG A 102 -13.83 10.69 7.51
N TRP A 103 -12.71 9.97 7.64
CA TRP A 103 -12.38 9.15 8.81
C TRP A 103 -11.58 9.91 9.87
N GLY A 104 -11.37 11.21 9.66
CA GLY A 104 -10.76 12.12 10.62
C GLY A 104 -9.23 12.17 10.57
N VAL A 105 -8.62 11.86 9.43
CA VAL A 105 -7.21 12.16 9.18
C VAL A 105 -7.13 13.63 8.73
N PRO A 106 -6.28 14.46 9.36
CA PRO A 106 -6.11 15.85 8.94
C PRO A 106 -5.59 15.95 7.50
N ARG A 107 -6.15 16.86 6.71
CA ARG A 107 -5.73 17.07 5.31
C ARG A 107 -4.23 17.42 5.18
N SER A 108 -3.68 18.12 6.18
CA SER A 108 -2.25 18.43 6.24
C SER A 108 -1.33 17.22 6.30
N ASN A 109 -1.87 16.07 6.74
CA ASN A 109 -1.11 14.82 6.89
C ASN A 109 -1.32 13.88 5.69
N ILE A 110 -1.91 14.38 4.59
CA ILE A 110 -2.20 13.56 3.41
C ILE A 110 -1.60 14.21 2.17
N THR A 111 -0.78 13.46 1.44
CA THR A 111 -0.32 13.82 0.09
C THR A 111 -0.97 12.89 -0.92
N GLN A 112 -1.68 13.47 -1.89
CA GLN A 112 -2.18 12.75 -3.06
C GLN A 112 -1.20 12.89 -4.20
N MET A 113 -0.98 11.80 -4.93
CA MET A 113 -0.07 11.76 -6.07
C MET A 113 -0.73 11.10 -7.28
N ASP A 114 -0.37 11.60 -8.46
CA ASP A 114 -0.68 10.96 -9.74
C ASP A 114 0.47 10.05 -10.18
N TRP A 115 0.25 9.21 -11.17
CA TRP A 115 1.28 8.35 -11.74
C TRP A 115 2.48 9.16 -12.24
N TRP A 116 3.66 8.68 -11.94
CA TRP A 116 4.96 9.26 -12.25
C TRP A 116 5.31 10.54 -11.49
N GLU A 117 4.44 11.02 -10.57
CA GLU A 117 4.83 12.09 -9.67
C GLU A 117 5.87 11.61 -8.66
N GLU A 118 6.84 12.47 -8.42
CA GLU A 118 7.98 12.26 -7.52
C GLU A 118 7.97 13.33 -6.43
N LEU A 119 8.28 12.94 -5.21
CA LEU A 119 8.37 13.85 -4.05
C LEU A 119 9.53 13.44 -3.15
N GLU A 120 10.32 14.42 -2.73
CA GLU A 120 11.31 14.22 -1.67
C GLU A 120 10.62 14.40 -0.31
N TRP A 121 10.72 13.40 0.55
CA TRP A 121 10.14 13.40 1.88
C TRP A 121 11.06 12.73 2.89
N GLU A 122 11.49 13.49 3.91
CA GLU A 122 12.27 13.00 5.05
C GLU A 122 13.51 12.16 4.65
N GLY A 123 14.18 12.56 3.55
CA GLY A 123 15.36 11.89 3.01
C GLY A 123 15.08 10.71 2.08
N LEU A 124 13.81 10.42 1.81
CA LEU A 124 13.38 9.40 0.85
C LEU A 124 12.77 10.08 -0.37
N LYS A 125 13.02 9.56 -1.56
CA LYS A 125 12.25 9.88 -2.75
C LYS A 125 11.06 8.94 -2.84
N ILE A 126 9.87 9.50 -2.80
CA ILE A 126 8.58 8.81 -2.94
C ILE A 126 8.11 8.97 -4.37
N VAL A 127 7.79 7.87 -5.03
CA VAL A 127 7.26 7.89 -6.40
C VAL A 127 5.94 7.11 -6.44
N CYS A 128 4.90 7.77 -6.90
CA CYS A 128 3.66 7.11 -7.28
C CYS A 128 3.84 6.50 -8.67
N THR A 129 3.84 5.19 -8.77
CA THR A 129 4.08 4.48 -10.02
C THR A 129 2.81 3.79 -10.52
N PRO A 130 2.64 3.58 -11.84
CA PRO A 130 1.44 2.95 -12.38
C PRO A 130 1.22 1.53 -11.87
N ALA A 131 -0.05 1.14 -11.84
CA ALA A 131 -0.49 -0.24 -11.69
C ALA A 131 -1.62 -0.52 -12.69
N ARG A 132 -1.88 -1.77 -13.00
CA ARG A 132 -2.97 -2.19 -13.88
C ARG A 132 -4.08 -2.81 -13.05
N HIS A 133 -4.97 -1.98 -12.55
CA HIS A 133 -6.04 -2.40 -11.64
C HIS A 133 -7.30 -1.55 -11.84
N VAL A 134 -8.17 -1.56 -10.87
CA VAL A 134 -9.39 -0.77 -10.77
C VAL A 134 -9.55 -0.25 -9.35
N SER A 135 -10.44 0.73 -9.18
CA SER A 135 -10.80 1.23 -7.86
C SER A 135 -12.30 1.23 -7.62
N GLY A 136 -12.73 1.36 -6.38
CA GLY A 136 -14.11 1.56 -6.01
C GLY A 136 -14.57 0.79 -4.79
N ARG A 137 -15.36 1.45 -3.97
CA ARG A 137 -15.96 0.90 -2.74
C ARG A 137 -17.47 0.63 -2.89
N SER A 138 -18.04 0.85 -4.07
CA SER A 138 -19.43 0.52 -4.38
C SER A 138 -19.62 0.42 -5.89
N PHE A 139 -20.69 -0.23 -6.32
CA PHE A 139 -21.03 -0.36 -7.73
C PHE A 139 -21.23 1.00 -8.42
N LEU A 140 -21.62 2.05 -7.68
CA LEU A 140 -21.86 3.39 -8.21
C LEU A 140 -20.60 4.25 -8.32
N HIS A 141 -19.50 3.84 -7.70
CA HIS A 141 -18.26 4.64 -7.57
C HIS A 141 -17.03 3.87 -8.07
N ARG A 142 -17.18 3.12 -9.18
CA ARG A 142 -16.04 2.45 -9.81
C ARG A 142 -15.13 3.48 -10.50
N ASN A 143 -13.82 3.29 -10.33
CA ASN A 143 -12.78 4.10 -10.97
C ASN A 143 -12.91 5.62 -10.75
N GLN A 144 -13.45 6.04 -9.61
CA GLN A 144 -13.51 7.46 -9.22
C GLN A 144 -12.27 7.91 -8.43
N THR A 145 -11.46 6.97 -7.99
CA THR A 145 -10.14 7.20 -7.40
C THR A 145 -9.10 6.55 -8.29
N LEU A 146 -7.87 7.04 -8.23
CA LEU A 146 -6.74 6.40 -8.89
C LEU A 146 -6.28 5.19 -8.07
N TRP A 147 -5.52 4.29 -8.68
CA TRP A 147 -4.76 3.19 -8.09
C TRP A 147 -3.30 3.29 -8.52
N CYS A 148 -2.39 2.77 -7.72
CA CYS A 148 -0.97 2.91 -8.01
C CYS A 148 -0.14 1.79 -7.37
N SER A 149 1.09 1.68 -7.81
CA SER A 149 2.20 1.05 -7.10
C SER A 149 3.08 2.14 -6.47
N TRP A 150 4.01 1.77 -5.59
CA TRP A 150 4.90 2.70 -4.94
C TRP A 150 6.36 2.29 -5.14
N SER A 151 7.19 3.25 -5.55
CA SER A 151 8.65 3.11 -5.54
C SER A 151 9.23 4.05 -4.51
N ILE A 152 9.92 3.50 -3.50
CA ILE A 152 10.55 4.26 -2.44
C ILE A 152 12.05 4.13 -2.58
N ILE A 153 12.74 5.25 -2.71
CA ILE A 153 14.17 5.31 -2.98
C ILE A 153 14.85 5.99 -1.80
N GLY A 154 15.62 5.25 -1.05
CA GLY A 154 16.45 5.72 0.05
C GLY A 154 17.93 5.66 -0.28
N LEU A 155 18.74 6.07 0.68
CA LEU A 155 20.21 6.01 0.58
C LEU A 155 20.73 4.57 0.67
N SER A 156 20.13 3.77 1.56
CA SER A 156 20.57 2.40 1.83
C SER A 156 19.86 1.35 0.98
N GLY A 157 18.79 1.72 0.26
CA GLY A 157 18.06 0.77 -0.58
C GLY A 157 16.85 1.38 -1.28
N ARG A 158 16.29 0.59 -2.19
CA ARG A 158 15.09 0.92 -2.96
C ARG A 158 14.07 -0.19 -2.79
N VAL A 159 12.84 0.21 -2.57
CA VAL A 159 11.71 -0.71 -2.37
C VAL A 159 10.66 -0.45 -3.42
N PHE A 160 10.14 -1.52 -3.99
CA PHE A 160 8.98 -1.48 -4.87
C PHE A 160 7.83 -2.25 -4.22
N PHE A 161 6.65 -1.65 -4.20
CA PHE A 161 5.39 -2.25 -3.75
C PHE A 161 4.36 -2.13 -4.85
N SER A 162 3.93 -3.27 -5.41
CA SER A 162 3.03 -3.27 -6.58
C SER A 162 1.60 -2.81 -6.25
N GLY A 163 1.15 -2.94 -5.00
CA GLY A 163 -0.29 -3.00 -4.74
C GLY A 163 -0.88 -4.16 -5.51
N ASP A 164 -2.17 -4.06 -5.86
CA ASP A 164 -2.80 -4.99 -6.79
C ASP A 164 -2.57 -4.53 -8.23
N SER A 165 -2.18 -5.45 -9.10
CA SER A 165 -1.89 -5.14 -10.50
C SER A 165 -1.90 -6.39 -11.36
N GLY A 166 -2.56 -6.35 -12.50
CA GLY A 166 -2.27 -7.24 -13.60
C GLY A 166 -0.91 -6.95 -14.22
N TYR A 167 -0.33 -7.93 -14.91
CA TYR A 167 0.93 -7.78 -15.61
C TYR A 167 0.84 -6.76 -16.75
N GLY A 168 1.90 -5.99 -16.95
CA GLY A 168 1.95 -4.99 -18.02
C GLY A 168 3.31 -4.33 -18.18
N PRO A 169 3.47 -3.48 -19.22
CA PRO A 169 4.73 -2.84 -19.55
C PRO A 169 5.23 -1.86 -18.49
N HIS A 170 4.37 -1.46 -17.57
CA HIS A 170 4.72 -0.53 -16.48
C HIS A 170 5.79 -1.11 -15.55
N PHE A 171 5.82 -2.43 -15.27
CA PHE A 171 6.87 -3.04 -14.46
C PHE A 171 8.26 -2.80 -15.05
N ARG A 172 8.40 -3.05 -16.37
CA ARG A 172 9.66 -2.76 -17.08
C ARG A 172 10.03 -1.27 -17.01
N GLN A 173 9.07 -0.37 -17.28
CA GLN A 173 9.30 1.07 -17.26
C GLN A 173 9.73 1.56 -15.86
N ILE A 174 9.13 1.02 -14.81
CA ILE A 174 9.48 1.31 -13.41
C ILE A 174 10.88 0.80 -13.11
N GLY A 175 11.19 -0.44 -13.51
CA GLY A 175 12.50 -1.04 -13.32
C GLY A 175 13.62 -0.27 -14.04
N GLU A 176 13.39 0.14 -15.28
CA GLU A 176 14.34 0.94 -16.08
C GLU A 176 14.55 2.33 -15.47
N LYS A 177 13.50 2.97 -14.93
CA LYS A 177 13.58 4.34 -14.41
C LYS A 177 14.09 4.42 -12.97
N TYR A 178 13.69 3.49 -12.11
CA TYR A 178 13.94 3.59 -10.66
C TYR A 178 14.72 2.41 -10.07
N GLY A 179 14.89 1.33 -10.82
CA GLY A 179 15.66 0.15 -10.38
C GLY A 179 17.19 0.35 -10.39
N PRO A 180 17.94 -0.66 -9.97
CA PRO A 180 17.43 -1.91 -9.41
C PRO A 180 16.86 -1.73 -8.00
N PHE A 181 15.84 -2.50 -7.65
CA PHE A 181 15.27 -2.54 -6.31
C PHE A 181 15.95 -3.62 -5.48
N GLN A 182 16.20 -3.33 -4.19
CA GLN A 182 16.71 -4.31 -3.22
C GLN A 182 15.60 -5.18 -2.65
N LEU A 183 14.37 -4.65 -2.63
CA LEU A 183 13.19 -5.39 -2.23
C LEU A 183 12.03 -5.07 -3.18
N THR A 184 11.43 -6.10 -3.75
CA THR A 184 10.18 -6.01 -4.49
C THR A 184 9.11 -6.80 -3.76
N LEU A 185 7.97 -6.17 -3.57
CA LEU A 185 6.77 -6.73 -2.99
C LEU A 185 5.71 -6.74 -4.09
N VAL A 186 5.61 -7.87 -4.76
CA VAL A 186 4.76 -8.06 -5.93
C VAL A 186 3.60 -8.95 -5.54
N GLU A 187 2.39 -8.57 -5.93
CA GLU A 187 1.20 -9.37 -5.69
C GLU A 187 1.24 -10.70 -6.45
N CYS A 188 0.63 -11.70 -5.90
CA CYS A 188 0.43 -13.01 -6.52
C CYS A 188 -0.83 -13.65 -5.94
N GLY A 189 -1.94 -12.95 -6.01
CA GLY A 189 -3.17 -13.40 -5.38
C GLY A 189 -4.41 -13.06 -6.20
N GLN A 190 -5.47 -13.83 -6.01
CA GLN A 190 -6.77 -13.62 -6.64
C GLN A 190 -6.78 -13.66 -8.18
N TYR A 191 -5.74 -14.23 -8.80
CA TYR A 191 -5.71 -14.45 -10.25
C TYR A 191 -6.83 -15.37 -10.70
N ASP A 192 -7.45 -15.04 -11.83
CA ASP A 192 -8.55 -15.83 -12.42
C ASP A 192 -8.71 -15.46 -13.90
N GLU A 193 -9.07 -16.42 -14.73
CA GLU A 193 -9.32 -16.22 -16.16
C GLU A 193 -10.42 -15.18 -16.45
N ARG A 194 -11.29 -14.89 -15.48
CA ARG A 194 -12.37 -13.90 -15.59
C ARG A 194 -11.88 -12.47 -15.48
N TRP A 195 -10.66 -12.24 -14.90
CA TRP A 195 -10.06 -10.90 -14.74
C TRP A 195 -8.53 -10.92 -14.90
N PRO A 196 -8.03 -11.41 -16.05
CA PRO A 196 -6.59 -11.63 -16.27
C PRO A 196 -5.76 -10.34 -16.22
N ASP A 197 -6.42 -9.20 -16.34
CA ASP A 197 -5.78 -7.89 -16.38
C ASP A 197 -5.72 -7.18 -15.01
N LEU A 198 -6.32 -7.77 -13.97
CA LEU A 198 -6.44 -7.13 -12.65
C LEU A 198 -5.49 -7.72 -11.61
N HIS A 199 -5.11 -8.99 -11.76
CA HIS A 199 -4.22 -9.71 -10.86
C HIS A 199 -3.29 -10.60 -11.67
N MET A 200 -2.02 -10.69 -11.23
CA MET A 200 -1.00 -11.48 -11.91
C MET A 200 -1.11 -12.97 -11.57
N TYR A 201 -0.90 -13.80 -12.58
CA TYR A 201 -0.58 -15.20 -12.36
C TYR A 201 0.82 -15.36 -11.73
N PRO A 202 1.12 -16.48 -11.04
CA PRO A 202 2.42 -16.69 -10.42
C PRO A 202 3.61 -16.49 -11.36
N GLU A 203 3.48 -16.93 -12.61
CA GLU A 203 4.51 -16.79 -13.65
C GLU A 203 4.73 -15.32 -14.02
N GLU A 204 3.66 -14.52 -14.05
CA GLU A 204 3.73 -13.09 -14.34
C GLU A 204 4.35 -12.32 -13.17
N SER A 205 4.05 -12.71 -11.94
CA SER A 205 4.67 -12.11 -10.74
C SER A 205 6.19 -12.33 -10.68
N VAL A 206 6.68 -13.44 -11.25
CA VAL A 206 8.12 -13.71 -11.39
C VAL A 206 8.74 -12.87 -12.50
N GLN A 207 7.97 -12.49 -13.52
CA GLN A 207 8.45 -11.66 -14.64
C GLN A 207 8.43 -10.17 -14.32
N ALA A 208 7.58 -9.76 -13.39
CA ALA A 208 7.44 -8.37 -12.96
C ALA A 208 8.65 -7.91 -12.14
#